data_ea0d7e967f8a4bb687509689dea9ff5c
#
_entry.id   ea0d7e967f8a4bb687509689dea9ff5c
#
_cell.length_a   1.000
_cell.length_b   1.000
_cell.length_c   1.000
_cell.angle_alpha   90.00
_cell.angle_beta   90.00
_cell.angle_gamma   90.00
#
_symmetry.space_group_name_H-M   'P 1'
#
loop_
_entity.id
_entity.type
_entity.pdbx_description
1 polymer ?
#
loop_
_entity_poly.entity_id
_entity_poly.type
_entity_poly.pdbx_seq_one_letter_code
_entity_poly.pdbx_strand_id
1 'polypeptide(L)'
;MIYILKIILCSSLLITLYFTFLQKEKMYRFNRFYLLFSLIFSYAVPFISVTSENPKPVNGLQTTLEVTTKVLDLTPKQESFNWTNLLWMSYGIITVILLIKTIYSISKIKNIKGKKIGYKNQKIVLTDENIPPFSFWKTIYIGKNYLVNNQIDPRIFIHEKSHIDQKHSLDLLFIEILKIFTWFNPSLFSTKKPSSPIMNFWQMNLY
;
A
#
# COMPACT_ATOMS: atom_id res chain seq x y z
N MET A 1 18.60 9.19 -0.35
CA MET A 1 18.72 8.23 0.77
C MET A 1 18.02 8.71 2.04
N ILE A 2 18.31 9.91 2.53
CA ILE A 2 17.75 10.45 3.79
C ILE A 2 16.20 10.49 3.79
N TYR A 3 15.55 10.85 2.68
CA TYR A 3 14.09 10.89 2.58
C TYR A 3 13.45 9.50 2.78
N ILE A 4 14.00 8.46 2.17
CA ILE A 4 13.50 7.08 2.32
C ILE A 4 13.59 6.64 3.77
N LEU A 5 14.73 6.92 4.43
CA LEU A 5 14.93 6.62 5.84
C LEU A 5 13.91 7.33 6.74
N LYS A 6 13.66 8.62 6.49
CA LYS A 6 12.64 9.40 7.22
C LYS A 6 11.24 8.81 7.05
N ILE A 7 10.84 8.39 5.85
CA ILE A 7 9.56 7.75 5.58
C ILE A 7 9.44 6.44 6.38
N ILE A 8 10.47 5.58 6.32
CA ILE A 8 10.47 4.30 7.03
C ILE A 8 10.38 4.51 8.55
N LEU A 9 11.17 5.42 9.11
CA LEU A 9 11.15 5.73 10.54
C LEU A 9 9.79 6.29 10.98
N CYS A 10 9.26 7.27 10.25
CA CYS A 10 7.97 7.89 10.57
C CYS A 10 6.83 6.88 10.48
N SER A 11 6.76 6.10 9.40
CA SER A 11 5.72 5.07 9.24
C SER A 11 5.84 3.96 10.28
N SER A 12 7.06 3.52 10.61
CA SER A 12 7.31 2.52 11.64
C SER A 12 6.85 2.99 13.02
N LEU A 13 7.16 4.24 13.38
CA LEU A 13 6.75 4.84 14.64
C LEU A 13 5.22 4.93 14.75
N LEU A 14 4.54 5.43 13.72
CA LEU A 14 3.08 5.58 13.72
C LEU A 14 2.37 4.21 13.78
N ILE A 15 2.90 3.20 13.10
CA ILE A 15 2.35 1.85 13.15
C ILE A 15 2.61 1.20 14.51
N THR A 16 3.76 1.43 15.13
CA THR A 16 4.05 0.95 16.48
C THR A 16 3.09 1.58 17.50
N LEU A 17 2.82 2.89 17.39
CA LEU A 17 1.80 3.56 18.21
C LEU A 17 0.42 2.93 18.04
N TYR A 18 0.05 2.57 16.80
CA TYR A 18 -1.21 1.86 16.55
C TYR A 18 -1.28 0.53 17.31
N PHE A 19 -0.24 -0.31 17.19
CA PHE A 19 -0.22 -1.62 17.86
C PHE A 19 -0.20 -1.53 19.38
N THR A 20 0.43 -0.47 19.93
CA THR A 20 0.58 -0.31 21.38
C THR A 20 -0.73 0.19 22.02
N PHE A 21 -1.37 1.19 21.40
CA PHE A 21 -2.49 1.91 22.02
C PHE A 21 -3.85 1.60 21.37
N LEU A 22 -3.91 1.56 20.04
CA LEU A 22 -5.19 1.54 19.32
C LEU A 22 -5.70 0.13 18.99
N GLN A 23 -4.84 -0.86 18.91
CA GLN A 23 -5.23 -2.22 18.51
C GLN A 23 -6.24 -2.85 19.49
N LYS A 24 -6.15 -2.52 20.76
CA LYS A 24 -7.02 -3.05 21.83
C LYS A 24 -8.39 -2.35 21.89
N GLU A 25 -8.50 -1.16 21.30
CA GLU A 25 -9.73 -0.38 21.31
C GLU A 25 -10.76 -0.93 20.33
N LYS A 26 -12.02 -1.01 20.77
CA LYS A 26 -13.15 -1.52 19.96
C LYS A 26 -13.64 -0.53 18.90
N MET A 27 -12.95 0.60 18.70
CA MET A 27 -13.33 1.66 17.76
C MET A 27 -12.83 1.36 16.33
N TYR A 28 -13.39 0.33 15.69
CA TYR A 28 -12.93 -0.16 14.36
C TYR A 28 -12.87 0.91 13.28
N ARG A 29 -13.81 1.85 13.23
CA ARG A 29 -13.82 2.95 12.25
C ARG A 29 -12.64 3.89 12.47
N PHE A 30 -12.41 4.30 13.72
CA PHE A 30 -11.30 5.18 14.08
C PHE A 30 -9.95 4.53 13.77
N ASN A 31 -9.77 3.28 14.17
CA ASN A 31 -8.55 2.52 13.90
C ASN A 31 -8.22 2.43 12.40
N ARG A 32 -9.23 2.26 11.58
CA ARG A 32 -9.10 2.23 10.12
C ARG A 32 -8.63 3.57 9.56
N PHE A 33 -9.31 4.68 9.94
CA PHE A 33 -8.92 6.02 9.50
C PHE A 33 -7.53 6.41 10.00
N TYR A 34 -7.20 6.05 11.24
CA TYR A 34 -5.88 6.28 11.79
C TYR A 34 -4.79 5.60 10.95
N LEU A 35 -4.95 4.33 10.61
CA LEU A 35 -3.96 3.60 9.79
C LEU A 35 -3.78 4.24 8.40
N LEU A 36 -4.87 4.57 7.72
CA LEU A 36 -4.80 5.22 6.41
C LEU A 36 -4.16 6.60 6.49
N PHE A 37 -4.57 7.41 7.48
CA PHE A 37 -4.04 8.75 7.67
C PHE A 37 -2.58 8.74 8.09
N SER A 38 -2.18 7.84 8.99
CA SER A 38 -0.79 7.70 9.44
C SER A 38 0.16 7.36 8.29
N LEU A 39 -0.29 6.51 7.34
CA LEU A 39 0.49 6.22 6.15
C LEU A 39 0.66 7.46 5.27
N ILE A 40 -0.44 8.15 4.93
CA ILE A 40 -0.38 9.38 4.12
C ILE A 40 0.54 10.41 4.80
N PHE A 41 0.36 10.61 6.10
CA PHE A 41 1.15 11.56 6.88
C PHE A 41 2.64 11.22 6.88
N SER A 42 3.00 9.95 7.03
CA SER A 42 4.40 9.51 7.00
C SER A 42 5.10 9.82 5.68
N TYR A 43 4.35 9.85 4.56
CA TYR A 43 4.90 10.26 3.26
C TYR A 43 4.94 11.78 3.08
N ALA A 44 4.07 12.53 3.74
CA ALA A 44 4.03 13.99 3.66
C ALA A 44 5.13 14.66 4.50
N VAL A 45 5.41 14.13 5.69
CA VAL A 45 6.37 14.72 6.64
C VAL A 45 7.76 15.00 6.05
N PRO A 46 8.39 14.12 5.26
CA PRO A 46 9.72 14.38 4.72
C PRO A 46 9.81 15.55 3.73
N PHE A 47 8.67 16.00 3.18
CA PHE A 47 8.62 17.18 2.30
C PHE A 47 8.60 18.49 3.07
N ILE A 48 8.36 18.44 4.38
CA ILE A 48 8.44 19.61 5.25
C ILE A 48 9.93 19.85 5.57
N SER A 49 10.56 20.78 4.86
CA SER A 49 11.91 21.23 5.18
C SER A 49 11.84 22.38 6.19
N VAL A 50 12.28 22.11 7.40
CA VAL A 50 12.55 23.18 8.36
C VAL A 50 13.93 23.73 8.04
N THR A 51 14.01 24.84 7.32
CA THR A 51 15.25 25.59 7.12
C THR A 51 15.57 26.32 8.42
N SER A 52 16.51 25.75 9.19
CA SER A 52 17.19 26.52 10.23
C SER A 52 18.22 27.36 9.53
N GLU A 53 17.95 28.65 9.39
CA GLU A 53 18.97 29.62 8.94
C GLU A 53 20.02 29.75 10.05
N ASN A 54 21.11 28.99 9.93
CA ASN A 54 22.32 29.33 10.64
C ASN A 54 22.84 30.65 10.05
N PRO A 55 22.97 31.72 10.81
CA PRO A 55 23.56 32.96 10.33
C PRO A 55 24.97 32.60 9.80
N LYS A 56 25.17 32.71 8.49
CA LYS A 56 26.50 32.59 7.91
C LYS A 56 27.38 33.69 8.48
N PRO A 57 28.57 33.39 9.04
CA PRO A 57 29.51 34.40 9.38
C PRO A 57 29.83 35.21 8.12
N VAL A 58 29.62 36.49 8.15
CA VAL A 58 29.94 37.44 7.07
C VAL A 58 31.46 37.54 7.00
N ASN A 59 32.12 36.62 6.34
CA ASN A 59 33.52 36.76 5.98
C ASN A 59 33.61 37.55 4.68
N GLY A 60 33.66 38.86 4.81
CA GLY A 60 33.71 39.82 3.70
C GLY A 60 35.06 39.91 2.95
N LEU A 61 35.83 38.81 2.87
CA LEU A 61 37.17 38.86 2.24
C LEU A 61 37.47 37.68 1.25
N GLN A 62 36.49 36.84 0.92
CA GLN A 62 36.74 35.72 0.00
C GLN A 62 36.17 35.87 -1.41
N THR A 63 35.58 37.00 -1.75
CA THR A 63 34.90 37.17 -3.06
C THR A 63 35.81 37.56 -4.21
N THR A 64 37.12 37.70 -4.03
CA THR A 64 38.03 38.25 -5.06
C THR A 64 38.96 37.22 -5.72
N LEU A 65 38.93 35.96 -5.31
CA LEU A 65 39.83 34.93 -5.87
C LEU A 65 39.15 33.81 -6.72
N GLU A 66 37.85 33.81 -6.83
CA GLU A 66 37.14 32.78 -7.61
C GLU A 66 37.00 33.08 -9.12
N VAL A 67 37.46 34.22 -9.59
CA VAL A 67 37.29 34.64 -11.01
C VAL A 67 38.41 34.13 -11.95
N THR A 68 39.51 33.63 -11.43
CA THR A 68 40.72 33.37 -12.27
C THR A 68 41.05 31.93 -12.53
N THR A 69 40.28 30.96 -12.09
CA THR A 69 40.55 29.54 -12.35
C THR A 69 39.49 28.83 -13.21
N LYS A 70 38.86 29.54 -14.17
CA LYS A 70 38.29 28.83 -15.33
C LYS A 70 39.42 28.48 -16.30
N VAL A 71 40.39 27.71 -15.85
CA VAL A 71 41.30 26.97 -16.74
C VAL A 71 40.42 25.96 -17.47
N LEU A 72 40.54 25.98 -18.82
CA LEU A 72 39.93 24.98 -19.68
C LEU A 72 40.32 23.57 -19.18
N ASP A 73 39.43 22.94 -18.42
CA ASP A 73 39.50 21.51 -18.15
C ASP A 73 39.17 20.76 -19.46
N LEU A 74 40.16 20.59 -20.32
CA LEU A 74 40.11 19.66 -21.44
C LEU A 74 40.37 18.20 -20.98
N THR A 75 40.07 17.90 -19.73
CA THR A 75 40.00 16.50 -19.29
C THR A 75 38.86 15.82 -19.99
N PRO A 76 39.09 14.74 -20.77
CA PRO A 76 38.00 13.96 -21.33
C PRO A 76 37.09 13.55 -20.15
N LYS A 77 35.82 14.00 -20.20
CA LYS A 77 34.83 13.64 -19.21
C LYS A 77 34.71 12.13 -19.24
N GLN A 78 35.41 11.47 -18.34
CA GLN A 78 35.30 10.03 -18.17
C GLN A 78 33.84 9.77 -17.82
N GLU A 79 33.11 9.14 -18.73
CA GLU A 79 31.71 8.77 -18.50
C GLU A 79 31.67 7.77 -17.34
N SER A 80 31.58 8.30 -16.13
CA SER A 80 31.43 7.48 -14.95
C SER A 80 30.08 6.80 -15.04
N PHE A 81 30.07 5.48 -14.97
CA PHE A 81 28.87 4.67 -14.95
C PHE A 81 27.91 5.21 -13.87
N ASN A 82 26.74 5.67 -14.28
CA ASN A 82 25.82 6.34 -13.39
C ASN A 82 24.94 5.31 -12.64
N TRP A 83 25.42 4.87 -11.48
CA TRP A 83 24.72 3.93 -10.60
C TRP A 83 23.30 4.39 -10.22
N THR A 84 23.04 5.71 -10.21
CA THR A 84 21.71 6.24 -9.92
C THR A 84 20.69 5.86 -10.99
N ASN A 85 21.09 5.84 -12.26
CA ASN A 85 20.21 5.40 -13.35
C ASN A 85 19.87 3.92 -13.22
N LEU A 86 20.83 3.08 -12.83
CA LEU A 86 20.58 1.65 -12.61
C LEU A 86 19.56 1.43 -11.47
N LEU A 87 19.69 2.18 -10.37
CA LEU A 87 18.76 2.12 -9.25
C LEU A 87 17.34 2.56 -9.66
N TRP A 88 17.21 3.64 -10.44
CA TRP A 88 15.90 4.06 -10.95
C TRP A 88 15.29 3.06 -11.92
N MET A 89 16.08 2.45 -12.78
CA MET A 89 15.62 1.40 -13.68
C MET A 89 15.13 0.17 -12.89
N SER A 90 15.90 -0.31 -11.92
CA SER A 90 15.51 -1.45 -11.09
C SER A 90 14.23 -1.16 -10.29
N TYR A 91 14.11 0.02 -9.70
CA TYR A 91 12.91 0.46 -9.03
C TYR A 91 11.69 0.45 -9.97
N GLY A 92 11.84 1.00 -11.18
CA GLY A 92 10.78 1.03 -12.18
C GLY A 92 10.33 -0.38 -12.61
N ILE A 93 11.27 -1.28 -12.86
CA ILE A 93 10.96 -2.67 -13.22
C ILE A 93 10.15 -3.37 -12.12
N ILE A 94 10.60 -3.28 -10.87
CA ILE A 94 9.90 -3.90 -9.74
C ILE A 94 8.49 -3.30 -9.59
N THR A 95 8.36 -1.98 -9.70
CA THR A 95 7.05 -1.30 -9.61
C THR A 95 6.09 -1.78 -10.70
N VAL A 96 6.56 -1.91 -11.95
CA VAL A 96 5.76 -2.42 -13.08
C VAL A 96 5.33 -3.86 -12.85
N ILE A 97 6.23 -4.73 -12.39
CA ILE A 97 5.90 -6.14 -12.08
C ILE A 97 4.81 -6.21 -11.00
N LEU A 98 4.93 -5.43 -9.92
CA LEU A 98 3.94 -5.40 -8.85
C LEU A 98 2.58 -4.87 -9.35
N LEU A 99 2.58 -3.85 -10.22
CA LEU A 99 1.38 -3.31 -10.83
C LEU A 99 0.67 -4.35 -11.69
N ILE A 100 1.39 -5.04 -12.57
CA ILE A 100 0.84 -6.11 -13.42
C ILE A 100 0.24 -7.22 -12.54
N LYS A 101 0.96 -7.66 -11.50
CA LYS A 101 0.50 -8.66 -10.55
C LYS A 101 -0.80 -8.24 -9.87
N THR A 102 -0.91 -6.98 -9.45
CA THR A 102 -2.12 -6.45 -8.80
C THR A 102 -3.30 -6.40 -9.77
N ILE A 103 -3.10 -5.92 -11.00
CA ILE A 103 -4.14 -5.90 -12.04
C ILE A 103 -4.63 -7.33 -12.34
N TYR A 104 -3.70 -8.26 -12.53
CA TYR A 104 -4.02 -9.67 -12.78
C TYR A 104 -4.87 -10.26 -11.65
N SER A 105 -4.50 -10.02 -10.41
CA SER A 105 -5.23 -10.51 -9.25
C SER A 105 -6.65 -9.92 -9.16
N ILE A 106 -6.83 -8.62 -9.38
CA ILE A 106 -8.15 -7.99 -9.43
C ILE A 106 -9.01 -8.59 -10.55
N SER A 107 -8.41 -8.81 -11.73
CA SER A 107 -9.09 -9.43 -12.87
C SER A 107 -9.52 -10.85 -12.55
N LYS A 108 -8.68 -11.63 -11.86
CA LYS A 108 -9.01 -13.00 -11.44
C LYS A 108 -10.21 -13.02 -10.49
N ILE A 109 -10.27 -12.10 -9.50
CA ILE A 109 -11.44 -11.97 -8.61
C ILE A 109 -12.72 -11.68 -9.40
N LYS A 110 -12.67 -10.73 -10.34
CA LYS A 110 -13.84 -10.37 -11.16
C LYS A 110 -14.31 -11.50 -12.08
N ASN A 111 -13.38 -12.36 -12.48
CA ASN A 111 -13.62 -13.48 -13.42
C ASN A 111 -13.94 -14.81 -12.72
N ILE A 112 -14.11 -14.82 -11.39
CA ILE A 112 -14.55 -16.02 -10.67
C ILE A 112 -15.87 -16.50 -11.28
N LYS A 113 -15.84 -17.72 -11.80
CA LYS A 113 -17.01 -18.35 -12.41
C LYS A 113 -17.98 -18.81 -11.32
N GLY A 114 -19.28 -18.56 -11.54
CA GLY A 114 -20.31 -18.97 -10.60
C GLY A 114 -21.70 -18.50 -11.00
N LYS A 115 -22.71 -19.05 -10.32
CA LYS A 115 -24.10 -18.65 -10.50
C LYS A 115 -24.34 -17.32 -9.82
N LYS A 116 -24.70 -16.31 -10.61
CA LYS A 116 -25.05 -14.98 -10.08
C LYS A 116 -26.49 -14.99 -9.58
N ILE A 117 -26.69 -14.66 -8.34
CA ILE A 117 -28.01 -14.54 -7.71
C ILE A 117 -28.15 -13.17 -7.02
N GLY A 118 -29.38 -12.66 -7.02
CA GLY A 118 -29.73 -11.49 -6.19
C GLY A 118 -30.31 -11.96 -4.87
N TYR A 119 -29.76 -11.52 -3.75
CA TYR A 119 -30.27 -11.83 -2.43
C TYR A 119 -30.30 -10.56 -1.59
N LYS A 120 -31.48 -10.19 -1.04
CA LYS A 120 -31.66 -8.98 -0.22
C LYS A 120 -30.99 -7.73 -0.80
N ASN A 121 -31.21 -7.47 -2.07
CA ASN A 121 -30.68 -6.33 -2.82
C ASN A 121 -29.15 -6.29 -2.99
N GLN A 122 -28.47 -7.44 -2.79
CA GLN A 122 -27.03 -7.59 -3.03
C GLN A 122 -26.78 -8.63 -4.13
N LYS A 123 -25.68 -8.41 -4.87
CA LYS A 123 -25.22 -9.37 -5.87
C LYS A 123 -24.35 -10.44 -5.21
N ILE A 124 -24.70 -11.69 -5.37
CA ILE A 124 -23.96 -12.84 -4.86
C ILE A 124 -23.54 -13.73 -6.01
N VAL A 125 -22.31 -14.21 -5.95
CA VAL A 125 -21.75 -15.19 -6.87
C VAL A 125 -21.52 -16.48 -6.08
N LEU A 126 -22.28 -17.52 -6.41
CA LEU A 126 -22.07 -18.86 -5.88
C LEU A 126 -21.10 -19.61 -6.80
N THR A 127 -19.94 -19.95 -6.27
CA THR A 127 -18.90 -20.65 -7.01
C THR A 127 -18.74 -22.09 -6.55
N ASP A 128 -18.30 -22.95 -7.45
CA ASP A 128 -17.93 -24.35 -7.16
C ASP A 128 -16.53 -24.44 -6.53
N GLU A 129 -15.74 -23.34 -6.58
CA GLU A 129 -14.43 -23.29 -5.95
C GLU A 129 -14.56 -23.35 -4.43
N ASN A 130 -13.64 -24.08 -3.78
CA ASN A 130 -13.59 -24.15 -2.32
C ASN A 130 -12.90 -22.91 -1.73
N ILE A 131 -13.56 -21.77 -1.84
CA ILE A 131 -13.08 -20.50 -1.32
C ILE A 131 -13.93 -20.06 -0.13
N PRO A 132 -13.32 -19.47 0.91
CA PRO A 132 -14.07 -18.89 2.01
C PRO A 132 -14.94 -17.73 1.50
N PRO A 133 -16.10 -17.46 2.14
CA PRO A 133 -16.91 -16.30 1.82
C PRO A 133 -16.11 -15.02 1.91
N PHE A 134 -16.26 -14.15 0.92
CA PHE A 134 -15.67 -12.82 0.93
C PHE A 134 -16.48 -11.84 0.08
N SER A 135 -16.29 -10.56 0.35
CA SER A 135 -16.92 -9.48 -0.41
C SER A 135 -15.86 -8.64 -1.12
N PHE A 136 -16.09 -8.37 -2.40
CA PHE A 136 -15.25 -7.48 -3.19
C PHE A 136 -16.11 -6.48 -3.96
N TRP A 137 -15.82 -5.19 -3.81
CA TRP A 137 -16.61 -4.08 -4.35
C TRP A 137 -18.06 -4.16 -3.86
N LYS A 138 -19.03 -4.49 -4.72
CA LYS A 138 -20.46 -4.61 -4.43
C LYS A 138 -20.98 -6.03 -4.58
N THR A 139 -20.09 -7.02 -4.58
CA THR A 139 -20.43 -8.42 -4.83
C THR A 139 -19.90 -9.30 -3.71
N ILE A 140 -20.72 -10.23 -3.25
CA ILE A 140 -20.36 -11.25 -2.27
C ILE A 140 -20.06 -12.54 -3.03
N TYR A 141 -18.95 -13.17 -2.74
CA TYR A 141 -18.55 -14.46 -3.31
C TYR A 141 -18.65 -15.53 -2.23
N ILE A 142 -19.34 -16.62 -2.52
CA ILE A 142 -19.59 -17.73 -1.58
C ILE A 142 -19.33 -19.04 -2.29
N GLY A 143 -18.43 -19.87 -1.75
CA GLY A 143 -18.28 -21.24 -2.19
C GLY A 143 -19.50 -22.08 -1.82
N LYS A 144 -19.91 -23.02 -2.69
CA LYS A 144 -21.07 -23.89 -2.43
C LYS A 144 -20.96 -24.68 -1.12
N ASN A 145 -19.75 -24.98 -0.68
CA ASN A 145 -19.47 -25.66 0.59
C ASN A 145 -19.93 -24.89 1.84
N TYR A 146 -20.20 -23.60 1.72
CA TYR A 146 -20.68 -22.73 2.79
C TYR A 146 -22.20 -22.54 2.78
N LEU A 147 -22.92 -23.27 1.92
CA LEU A 147 -24.38 -23.30 1.94
C LEU A 147 -24.86 -24.34 2.95
N VAL A 148 -25.81 -23.96 3.78
CA VAL A 148 -26.51 -24.85 4.70
C VAL A 148 -27.89 -25.15 4.09
N ASN A 149 -28.20 -26.44 3.84
CA ASN A 149 -29.44 -26.85 3.17
C ASN A 149 -29.73 -26.09 1.86
N ASN A 150 -28.69 -25.87 1.06
CA ASN A 150 -28.77 -25.10 -0.19
C ASN A 150 -29.16 -23.62 0.01
N GLN A 151 -29.06 -23.10 1.24
CA GLN A 151 -29.36 -21.71 1.58
C GLN A 151 -28.10 -21.01 2.11
N ILE A 152 -28.06 -19.69 1.92
CA ILE A 152 -26.98 -18.85 2.43
C ILE A 152 -27.21 -18.63 3.93
N ASP A 153 -26.20 -18.92 4.77
CA ASP A 153 -26.26 -18.61 6.19
C ASP A 153 -26.42 -17.08 6.38
N PRO A 154 -27.49 -16.64 7.06
CA PRO A 154 -27.73 -15.21 7.32
C PRO A 154 -26.57 -14.51 8.03
N ARG A 155 -25.80 -15.22 8.87
CA ARG A 155 -24.65 -14.67 9.59
C ARG A 155 -23.52 -14.31 8.63
N ILE A 156 -23.21 -15.22 7.68
CA ILE A 156 -22.20 -14.98 6.63
C ILE A 156 -22.63 -13.80 5.78
N PHE A 157 -23.90 -13.77 5.36
CA PHE A 157 -24.42 -12.67 4.55
C PHE A 157 -24.30 -11.32 5.25
N ILE A 158 -24.71 -11.21 6.52
CA ILE A 158 -24.65 -9.96 7.30
C ILE A 158 -23.18 -9.52 7.47
N HIS A 159 -22.28 -10.47 7.74
CA HIS A 159 -20.86 -10.20 7.88
C HIS A 159 -20.27 -9.60 6.59
N GLU A 160 -20.46 -10.27 5.45
CA GLU A 160 -19.93 -9.81 4.17
C GLU A 160 -20.61 -8.51 3.69
N LYS A 161 -21.90 -8.34 3.94
CA LYS A 161 -22.60 -7.09 3.66
C LYS A 161 -22.00 -5.93 4.44
N SER A 162 -21.62 -6.13 5.71
CA SER A 162 -20.99 -5.08 6.51
C SER A 162 -19.68 -4.57 5.89
N HIS A 163 -18.89 -5.44 5.24
CA HIS A 163 -17.67 -5.06 4.52
C HIS A 163 -17.98 -4.23 3.27
N ILE A 164 -19.08 -4.53 2.57
CA ILE A 164 -19.52 -3.72 1.43
C ILE A 164 -19.98 -2.34 1.89
N ASP A 165 -20.81 -2.29 2.91
CA ASP A 165 -21.37 -1.02 3.46
C ASP A 165 -20.24 -0.12 3.99
N GLN A 166 -19.21 -0.70 4.57
CA GLN A 166 -18.01 0.00 5.03
C GLN A 166 -16.97 0.30 3.94
N LYS A 167 -17.20 -0.14 2.69
CA LYS A 167 -16.29 0.06 1.54
C LYS A 167 -14.86 -0.46 1.78
N HIS A 168 -14.71 -1.55 2.53
CA HIS A 168 -13.39 -2.14 2.83
C HIS A 168 -12.54 -2.46 1.59
N SER A 169 -13.18 -2.78 0.46
CA SER A 169 -12.45 -3.03 -0.79
C SER A 169 -11.65 -1.82 -1.27
N LEU A 170 -12.12 -0.58 -1.00
CA LEU A 170 -11.39 0.64 -1.37
C LEU A 170 -10.12 0.79 -0.51
N ASP A 171 -10.18 0.47 0.78
CA ASP A 171 -9.02 0.55 1.66
C ASP A 171 -7.96 -0.45 1.25
N LEU A 172 -8.38 -1.67 0.92
CA LEU A 172 -7.46 -2.71 0.45
C LEU A 172 -6.78 -2.29 -0.86
N LEU A 173 -7.54 -1.75 -1.82
CA LEU A 173 -6.98 -1.24 -3.07
C LEU A 173 -6.01 -0.09 -2.82
N PHE A 174 -6.34 0.84 -1.93
CA PHE A 174 -5.47 1.96 -1.57
C PHE A 174 -4.15 1.47 -0.97
N ILE A 175 -4.20 0.53 -0.02
CA ILE A 175 -3.00 -0.07 0.57
C ILE A 175 -2.16 -0.82 -0.47
N GLU A 176 -2.80 -1.55 -1.39
CA GLU A 176 -2.08 -2.24 -2.46
C GLU A 176 -1.40 -1.26 -3.44
N ILE A 177 -2.06 -0.14 -3.78
CA ILE A 177 -1.46 0.92 -4.59
C ILE A 177 -0.25 1.52 -3.87
N LEU A 178 -0.37 1.84 -2.58
CA LEU A 178 0.75 2.34 -1.81
C LEU A 178 1.93 1.35 -1.79
N LYS A 179 1.67 0.05 -1.64
CA LYS A 179 2.73 -0.99 -1.68
C LYS A 179 3.44 -1.05 -3.01
N ILE A 180 2.75 -0.82 -4.13
CA ILE A 180 3.36 -0.80 -5.45
C ILE A 180 4.44 0.27 -5.54
N PHE A 181 4.14 1.48 -5.06
CA PHE A 181 5.09 2.60 -5.11
C PHE A 181 6.11 2.61 -3.97
N THR A 182 5.79 2.00 -2.84
CA THR A 182 6.62 2.05 -1.64
C THR A 182 6.97 0.66 -1.13
N TRP A 183 7.21 -0.26 -2.06
CA TRP A 183 7.51 -1.67 -1.79
C TRP A 183 8.72 -1.86 -0.87
N PHE A 184 9.64 -0.89 -0.84
CA PHE A 184 10.80 -0.88 0.05
C PHE A 184 10.47 -0.59 1.52
N ASN A 185 9.21 -0.20 1.85
CA ASN A 185 8.81 0.13 3.21
C ASN A 185 8.24 -1.11 3.95
N PRO A 186 8.97 -1.72 4.89
CA PRO A 186 8.53 -2.92 5.59
C PRO A 186 7.31 -2.68 6.47
N SER A 187 7.08 -1.46 6.94
CA SER A 187 5.95 -1.12 7.81
C SER A 187 4.59 -1.39 7.16
N LEU A 188 4.47 -1.29 5.83
CA LEU A 188 3.25 -1.60 5.10
C LEU A 188 2.85 -3.08 5.18
N PHE A 189 3.82 -3.97 5.36
CA PHE A 189 3.55 -5.40 5.49
C PHE A 189 3.04 -5.77 6.90
N SER A 190 3.38 -4.97 7.91
CA SER A 190 2.89 -5.14 9.28
C SER A 190 1.42 -4.77 9.47
N THR A 191 0.83 -3.97 8.58
CA THR A 191 -0.59 -3.61 8.64
C THR A 191 -1.53 -4.77 8.28
N LYS A 192 -0.99 -5.90 7.83
CA LYS A 192 -1.77 -7.10 7.51
C LYS A 192 -2.22 -7.81 8.77
N LYS A 193 -3.52 -7.73 9.11
CA LYS A 193 -4.14 -8.75 9.95
C LYS A 193 -4.39 -10.00 9.09
N PRO A 194 -3.92 -11.19 9.51
CA PRO A 194 -4.08 -12.43 8.75
C PRO A 194 -5.52 -12.93 8.63
N SER A 195 -6.49 -12.20 9.17
CA SER A 195 -7.88 -12.64 9.34
C SER A 195 -8.86 -12.22 8.23
N SER A 196 -8.42 -11.50 7.18
CA SER A 196 -9.35 -11.21 6.08
C SER A 196 -9.27 -12.27 4.99
N PRO A 197 -10.40 -12.90 4.61
CA PRO A 197 -10.47 -13.94 3.57
C PRO A 197 -9.90 -13.46 2.21
N ILE A 198 -10.05 -12.19 1.90
CA ILE A 198 -9.50 -11.58 0.69
C ILE A 198 -7.97 -11.66 0.70
N MET A 199 -7.34 -11.44 1.85
CA MET A 199 -5.89 -11.49 1.98
C MET A 199 -5.35 -12.91 1.84
N ASN A 200 -6.10 -13.92 2.34
CA ASN A 200 -5.78 -15.33 2.12
C ASN A 200 -5.90 -15.69 0.64
N PHE A 201 -6.89 -15.14 -0.08
CA PHE A 201 -7.02 -15.32 -1.52
C PHE A 201 -5.80 -14.74 -2.28
N TRP A 202 -5.28 -13.59 -1.87
CA TRP A 202 -4.06 -13.02 -2.43
C TRP A 202 -2.81 -13.87 -2.14
N GLN A 203 -2.78 -14.56 -0.99
CA GLN A 203 -1.67 -15.45 -0.61
C GLN A 203 -1.75 -16.83 -1.29
N MET A 204 -2.94 -17.41 -1.45
CA MET A 204 -3.13 -18.70 -2.12
C MET A 204 -2.73 -18.72 -3.61
N ASN A 205 -2.63 -17.54 -4.24
CA ASN A 205 -2.19 -17.40 -5.63
C ASN A 205 -0.67 -17.20 -5.78
N LEU A 206 0.10 -17.41 -4.72
CA LEU A 206 1.57 -17.34 -4.71
C LEU A 206 2.25 -18.72 -4.81
N TYR A 207 1.46 -19.81 -4.80
CA TYR A 207 1.93 -21.19 -4.97
C TYR A 207 1.31 -21.84 -6.19
#